data_989c6c1309357ff70870f82a7a54b713
#
_entry.id   989c6c1309357ff70870f82a7a54b713
#
_cell.length_a   1.000
_cell.length_b   1.000
_cell.length_c   1.000
_cell.angle_alpha   90.00
_cell.angle_beta   90.00
_cell.angle_gamma   90.00
#
_symmetry.space_group_name_H-M   'P 1'
#
loop_
_entity.id
_entity.type
_entity.pdbx_description
1 polymer ?
#
loop_
_entity_poly.entity_id
_entity_poly.type
_entity_poly.pdbx_seq_one_letter_code
_entity_poly.pdbx_strand_id
1 'polypeptide(L)'
;MDDYYHANFQEYYEQTFQVNPESFLFPLADRLKPGSVILDAGCGSGRDLRWLKQRGFNVIGFERSPGLAELARKHAECEIMEGDFRAYDFSQISVDAILLIGALVHIPHEEMLDVFENILHALRPEGHVLLSLKQGTGTKTAKDGRIFYLWQDDDLRQIFQQKHCYVADFSVQISAVRAEDVWLGYVLHWSPADLSTLF
;
A
#
# COMPACT_ATOMS: atom_id res chain seq x y z
N MET A 1 2.90 19.20 -0.60
CA MET A 1 3.39 17.95 0.01
C MET A 1 4.12 17.05 -0.99
N ASP A 2 4.07 17.43 -2.24
CA ASP A 2 4.64 16.68 -3.36
C ASP A 2 6.18 16.63 -3.37
N ASP A 3 6.81 17.41 -2.52
CA ASP A 3 8.22 17.70 -2.63
C ASP A 3 9.13 16.90 -1.67
N TYR A 4 8.60 16.35 -0.55
CA TYR A 4 9.47 15.69 0.44
C TYR A 4 10.16 14.46 -0.12
N TYR A 5 9.40 13.50 -0.66
CA TYR A 5 9.95 12.25 -1.18
C TYR A 5 10.75 12.45 -2.46
N HIS A 6 10.41 13.49 -3.23
CA HIS A 6 11.20 13.89 -4.39
C HIS A 6 12.55 14.50 -3.97
N ALA A 7 12.55 15.40 -2.99
CA ALA A 7 13.76 16.07 -2.52
C ALA A 7 14.64 15.18 -1.64
N ASN A 8 14.06 14.23 -0.88
CA ASN A 8 14.75 13.45 0.15
C ASN A 8 14.76 11.94 -0.13
N PHE A 9 14.64 11.54 -1.40
CA PHE A 9 14.50 10.11 -1.77
C PHE A 9 15.69 9.27 -1.31
N GLN A 10 16.91 9.83 -1.33
CA GLN A 10 18.12 9.11 -0.92
C GLN A 10 18.11 8.84 0.58
N GLU A 11 17.80 9.85 1.41
CA GLU A 11 17.72 9.70 2.86
C GLU A 11 16.59 8.72 3.25
N TYR A 12 15.44 8.83 2.59
CA TYR A 12 14.33 7.90 2.81
C TYR A 12 14.71 6.45 2.48
N TYR A 13 15.42 6.24 1.38
CA TYR A 13 15.97 4.95 0.99
C TYR A 13 16.89 4.38 2.07
N GLU A 14 17.88 5.16 2.53
CA GLU A 14 18.84 4.73 3.54
C GLU A 14 18.18 4.32 4.86
N GLN A 15 17.11 5.02 5.25
CA GLN A 15 16.35 4.74 6.47
C GLN A 15 15.44 3.49 6.37
N THR A 16 14.96 3.15 5.19
CA THR A 16 13.87 2.17 5.06
C THR A 16 14.24 0.90 4.32
N PHE A 17 15.19 0.93 3.41
CA PHE A 17 15.47 -0.20 2.52
C PHE A 17 16.01 -1.44 3.24
N GLN A 18 16.76 -1.27 4.33
CA GLN A 18 17.34 -2.37 5.10
C GLN A 18 16.38 -2.97 6.13
N VAL A 19 15.19 -2.39 6.32
CA VAL A 19 14.19 -2.94 7.22
C VAL A 19 13.65 -4.24 6.64
N ASN A 20 13.74 -5.33 7.39
CA ASN A 20 13.17 -6.62 6.96
C ASN A 20 11.64 -6.52 6.85
N PRO A 21 11.05 -6.70 5.65
CA PRO A 21 9.61 -6.57 5.47
C PRO A 21 8.83 -7.84 5.77
N GLU A 22 9.48 -8.93 6.12
CA GLU A 22 8.88 -10.27 6.18
C GLU A 22 7.66 -10.33 7.10
N SER A 23 7.75 -9.75 8.31
CA SER A 23 6.64 -9.77 9.28
C SER A 23 5.38 -9.06 8.76
N PHE A 24 5.54 -8.09 7.86
CA PHE A 24 4.40 -7.39 7.24
C PHE A 24 3.87 -8.13 6.02
N LEU A 25 4.76 -8.67 5.18
CA LEU A 25 4.38 -9.23 3.88
C LEU A 25 3.91 -10.68 3.97
N PHE A 26 4.44 -11.45 4.95
CA PHE A 26 4.14 -12.86 5.07
C PHE A 26 2.65 -13.18 5.18
N PRO A 27 1.82 -12.44 5.96
CA PRO A 27 0.39 -12.73 6.07
C PRO A 27 -0.35 -12.67 4.72
N LEU A 28 0.05 -11.78 3.81
CA LEU A 28 -0.48 -11.75 2.45
C LEU A 28 0.13 -12.86 1.58
N ALA A 29 1.45 -12.98 1.59
CA ALA A 29 2.18 -13.93 0.73
C ALA A 29 1.72 -15.38 0.94
N ASP A 30 1.40 -15.77 2.18
CA ASP A 30 0.91 -17.12 2.53
C ASP A 30 -0.50 -17.42 1.96
N ARG A 31 -1.25 -16.38 1.58
CA ARG A 31 -2.59 -16.52 0.98
C ARG A 31 -2.57 -16.57 -0.54
N LEU A 32 -1.43 -16.25 -1.15
CA LEU A 32 -1.31 -16.15 -2.60
C LEU A 32 -0.68 -17.40 -3.21
N LYS A 33 -1.07 -17.71 -4.43
CA LYS A 33 -0.45 -18.80 -5.19
C LYS A 33 0.90 -18.33 -5.78
N PRO A 34 1.88 -19.22 -5.93
CA PRO A 34 3.10 -18.92 -6.67
C PRO A 34 2.76 -18.35 -8.07
N GLY A 35 3.46 -17.30 -8.47
CA GLY A 35 3.22 -16.62 -9.74
C GLY A 35 2.06 -15.61 -9.75
N SER A 36 1.35 -15.41 -8.62
CA SER A 36 0.38 -14.33 -8.50
C SER A 36 1.00 -12.99 -8.86
N VAL A 37 0.21 -12.12 -9.51
CA VAL A 37 0.61 -10.77 -9.89
C VAL A 37 0.26 -9.80 -8.76
N ILE A 38 1.23 -9.05 -8.28
CA ILE A 38 1.09 -8.15 -7.15
C ILE A 38 1.47 -6.72 -7.56
N LEU A 39 0.58 -5.77 -7.30
CA LEU A 39 0.86 -4.33 -7.42
C LEU A 39 1.30 -3.80 -6.05
N ASP A 40 2.48 -3.21 -5.97
CA ASP A 40 2.92 -2.42 -4.82
C ASP A 40 2.67 -0.93 -5.11
N ALA A 41 1.56 -0.41 -4.63
CA ALA A 41 1.14 0.96 -4.87
C ALA A 41 1.71 1.88 -3.78
N GLY A 42 2.69 2.69 -4.17
CA GLY A 42 3.57 3.45 -3.28
C GLY A 42 4.81 2.65 -2.89
N CYS A 43 5.42 1.99 -3.88
CA CYS A 43 6.49 1.00 -3.67
C CYS A 43 7.81 1.59 -3.13
N GLY A 44 7.93 2.93 -3.06
CA GLY A 44 9.14 3.58 -2.60
C GLY A 44 10.37 3.13 -3.39
N SER A 45 11.41 2.69 -2.71
CA SER A 45 12.66 2.22 -3.32
C SER A 45 12.66 0.75 -3.75
N GLY A 46 11.50 0.06 -3.71
CA GLY A 46 11.35 -1.30 -4.22
C GLY A 46 11.77 -2.41 -3.26
N ARG A 47 11.89 -2.13 -1.95
CA ARG A 47 12.22 -3.13 -0.91
C ARG A 47 11.24 -4.31 -0.92
N ASP A 48 9.95 -4.02 -0.90
CA ASP A 48 8.88 -5.01 -0.79
C ASP A 48 8.70 -5.77 -2.09
N LEU A 49 8.81 -5.10 -3.23
CA LEU A 49 8.84 -5.71 -4.57
C LEU A 49 9.97 -6.74 -4.69
N ARG A 50 11.19 -6.38 -4.25
CA ARG A 50 12.34 -7.30 -4.27
C ARG A 50 12.08 -8.56 -3.43
N TRP A 51 11.53 -8.39 -2.21
CA TRP A 51 11.22 -9.49 -1.31
C TRP A 51 10.19 -10.45 -1.92
N LEU A 52 9.12 -9.92 -2.53
CA LEU A 52 8.09 -10.69 -3.20
C LEU A 52 8.62 -11.42 -4.44
N LYS A 53 9.39 -10.73 -5.28
CA LYS A 53 10.00 -11.33 -6.48
C LYS A 53 10.90 -12.52 -6.14
N GLN A 54 11.70 -12.41 -5.06
CA GLN A 54 12.54 -13.51 -4.58
C GLN A 54 11.75 -14.75 -4.13
N ARG A 55 10.45 -14.58 -3.86
CA ARG A 55 9.52 -15.66 -3.49
C ARG A 55 8.67 -16.18 -4.66
N GLY A 56 8.97 -15.73 -5.87
CA GLY A 56 8.34 -16.24 -7.10
C GLY A 56 7.03 -15.55 -7.48
N PHE A 57 6.75 -14.39 -6.93
CA PHE A 57 5.62 -13.56 -7.36
C PHE A 57 6.00 -12.69 -8.56
N ASN A 58 5.02 -12.39 -9.42
CA ASN A 58 5.14 -11.36 -10.45
C ASN A 58 4.78 -10.01 -9.84
N VAL A 59 5.65 -9.02 -9.95
CA VAL A 59 5.48 -7.75 -9.25
C VAL A 59 5.50 -6.57 -10.19
N ILE A 60 4.66 -5.58 -9.90
CA ILE A 60 4.57 -4.29 -10.57
C ILE A 60 4.61 -3.22 -9.47
N GLY A 61 5.41 -2.19 -9.64
CA GLY A 61 5.45 -1.05 -8.72
C GLY A 61 4.72 0.17 -9.27
N PHE A 62 4.19 0.98 -8.36
CA PHE A 62 3.66 2.30 -8.66
C PHE A 62 4.25 3.29 -7.66
N GLU A 63 4.88 4.36 -8.13
CA GLU A 63 5.56 5.34 -7.29
C GLU A 63 5.44 6.73 -7.90
N ARG A 64 5.27 7.75 -7.03
CA ARG A 64 5.15 9.13 -7.48
C ARG A 64 6.51 9.85 -7.56
N SER A 65 7.44 9.53 -6.67
CA SER A 65 8.78 10.14 -6.64
C SER A 65 9.68 9.52 -7.72
N PRO A 66 10.12 10.28 -8.75
CA PRO A 66 10.98 9.73 -9.80
C PRO A 66 12.29 9.14 -9.25
N GLY A 67 12.90 9.75 -8.22
CA GLY A 67 14.11 9.22 -7.59
C GLY A 67 13.90 7.89 -6.89
N LEU A 68 12.76 7.70 -6.19
CA LEU A 68 12.40 6.42 -5.59
C LEU A 68 12.04 5.39 -6.67
N ALA A 69 11.32 5.78 -7.71
CA ALA A 69 10.97 4.90 -8.82
C ALA A 69 12.21 4.37 -9.55
N GLU A 70 13.23 5.20 -9.75
CA GLU A 70 14.51 4.78 -10.32
C GLU A 70 15.24 3.75 -9.43
N LEU A 71 15.27 4.00 -8.11
CA LEU A 71 15.81 3.04 -7.15
C LEU A 71 15.01 1.72 -7.15
N ALA A 72 13.68 1.78 -7.23
CA ALA A 72 12.83 0.59 -7.28
C ALA A 72 13.11 -0.25 -8.53
N ARG A 73 13.23 0.38 -9.72
CA ARG A 73 13.61 -0.32 -10.97
C ARG A 73 14.93 -1.05 -10.82
N LYS A 74 15.92 -0.40 -10.19
CA LYS A 74 17.26 -0.96 -9.98
C LYS A 74 17.25 -2.13 -8.97
N HIS A 75 16.46 -2.03 -7.89
CA HIS A 75 16.49 -3.01 -6.81
C HIS A 75 15.58 -4.21 -7.04
N ALA A 76 14.42 -4.00 -7.66
CA ALA A 76 13.44 -5.05 -7.91
C ALA A 76 13.53 -5.62 -9.32
N GLU A 77 14.18 -4.90 -10.25
CA GLU A 77 14.28 -5.29 -11.68
C GLU A 77 12.92 -5.68 -12.27
N CYS A 78 11.92 -4.84 -12.04
CA CYS A 78 10.56 -5.01 -12.51
C CYS A 78 9.99 -3.70 -13.07
N GLU A 79 8.80 -3.77 -13.64
CA GLU A 79 8.07 -2.59 -14.12
C GLU A 79 7.71 -1.67 -12.95
N ILE A 80 8.02 -0.38 -13.09
CA ILE A 80 7.63 0.68 -12.16
C ILE A 80 6.93 1.77 -12.96
N MET A 81 5.65 1.93 -12.70
CA MET A 81 4.82 3.02 -13.22
C MET A 81 4.97 4.25 -12.33
N GLU A 82 5.03 5.42 -12.95
CA GLU A 82 5.10 6.69 -12.23
C GLU A 82 3.76 7.42 -12.31
N GLY A 83 3.25 7.90 -11.15
CA GLY A 83 1.98 8.62 -11.12
C GLY A 83 1.52 9.00 -9.70
N ASP A 84 0.39 9.70 -9.66
CA ASP A 84 -0.31 10.03 -8.41
C ASP A 84 -1.60 9.19 -8.32
N PHE A 85 -1.90 8.66 -7.13
CA PHE A 85 -3.10 7.86 -6.85
C PHE A 85 -4.41 8.55 -7.24
N ARG A 86 -4.44 9.88 -7.16
CA ARG A 86 -5.61 10.70 -7.46
C ARG A 86 -5.89 10.85 -8.95
N ALA A 87 -4.86 10.71 -9.77
CA ALA A 87 -4.92 11.00 -11.20
C ALA A 87 -4.80 9.77 -12.11
N TYR A 88 -4.23 8.68 -11.58
CA TYR A 88 -3.99 7.48 -12.36
C TYR A 88 -5.26 6.61 -12.43
N ASP A 89 -5.57 6.10 -13.62
CA ASP A 89 -6.67 5.15 -13.85
C ASP A 89 -6.20 3.72 -13.62
N PHE A 90 -6.45 3.21 -12.42
CA PHE A 90 -6.05 1.85 -12.02
C PHE A 90 -6.86 0.74 -12.71
N SER A 91 -7.95 1.04 -13.40
CA SER A 91 -8.71 0.04 -14.18
C SER A 91 -7.92 -0.54 -15.35
N GLN A 92 -6.82 0.09 -15.74
CA GLN A 92 -5.91 -0.39 -16.79
C GLN A 92 -4.98 -1.52 -16.31
N ILE A 93 -4.98 -1.81 -15.01
CA ILE A 93 -4.14 -2.84 -14.37
C ILE A 93 -5.03 -4.00 -13.93
N SER A 94 -4.50 -5.23 -13.95
CA SER A 94 -5.23 -6.41 -13.46
C SER A 94 -4.30 -7.31 -12.66
N VAL A 95 -4.48 -7.32 -11.32
CA VAL A 95 -3.60 -8.03 -10.37
C VAL A 95 -4.38 -8.91 -9.40
N ASP A 96 -3.70 -9.87 -8.78
CA ASP A 96 -4.26 -10.78 -7.78
C ASP A 96 -4.18 -10.19 -6.37
N ALA A 97 -3.24 -9.27 -6.13
CA ALA A 97 -3.11 -8.58 -4.86
C ALA A 97 -2.53 -7.17 -5.01
N ILE A 98 -2.82 -6.31 -4.03
CA ILE A 98 -2.31 -4.94 -3.93
C ILE A 98 -1.65 -4.74 -2.58
N LEU A 99 -0.46 -4.12 -2.56
CA LEU A 99 0.17 -3.60 -1.35
C LEU A 99 -0.05 -2.09 -1.26
N LEU A 100 -0.36 -1.62 -0.04
CA LEU A 100 -0.52 -0.22 0.34
C LEU A 100 0.18 0.02 1.70
N ILE A 101 1.46 -0.34 1.79
CA ILE A 101 2.22 -0.28 3.04
C ILE A 101 2.72 1.14 3.29
N GLY A 102 2.05 1.86 4.20
CA GLY A 102 2.35 3.25 4.49
C GLY A 102 2.16 4.21 3.30
N ALA A 103 1.50 3.77 2.24
CA ALA A 103 1.32 4.53 1.02
C ALA A 103 0.24 5.63 1.15
N LEU A 104 -0.88 5.30 1.80
CA LEU A 104 -2.03 6.19 1.94
C LEU A 104 -1.99 7.11 3.18
N VAL A 105 -0.89 7.12 3.94
CA VAL A 105 -0.76 7.91 5.17
C VAL A 105 -0.83 9.43 4.95
N HIS A 106 -0.70 9.88 3.72
CA HIS A 106 -0.76 11.29 3.33
C HIS A 106 -2.06 11.68 2.61
N ILE A 107 -2.97 10.73 2.45
CA ILE A 107 -4.28 10.97 1.85
C ILE A 107 -5.22 11.55 2.91
N PRO A 108 -5.84 12.73 2.68
CA PRO A 108 -6.85 13.29 3.58
C PRO A 108 -7.99 12.32 3.87
N HIS A 109 -8.57 12.40 5.07
CA HIS A 109 -9.66 11.50 5.47
C HIS A 109 -10.83 11.56 4.49
N GLU A 110 -11.17 12.76 4.00
CA GLU A 110 -12.24 13.00 3.04
C GLU A 110 -11.97 12.44 1.63
N GLU A 111 -10.71 12.22 1.27
CA GLU A 111 -10.32 11.66 -0.03
C GLU A 111 -10.07 10.14 0.03
N MET A 112 -9.94 9.57 1.23
CA MET A 112 -9.51 8.18 1.42
C MET A 112 -10.40 7.17 0.70
N LEU A 113 -11.72 7.36 0.79
CA LEU A 113 -12.69 6.43 0.21
C LEU A 113 -12.56 6.36 -1.32
N ASP A 114 -12.44 7.52 -1.97
CA ASP A 114 -12.37 7.64 -3.43
C ASP A 114 -11.01 7.12 -3.95
N VAL A 115 -9.91 7.49 -3.27
CA VAL A 115 -8.56 7.01 -3.64
C VAL A 115 -8.45 5.51 -3.46
N PHE A 116 -8.97 4.97 -2.37
CA PHE A 116 -8.93 3.54 -2.12
C PHE A 116 -9.77 2.77 -3.16
N GLU A 117 -10.97 3.26 -3.50
CA GLU A 117 -11.80 2.67 -4.55
C GLU A 117 -11.11 2.68 -5.92
N ASN A 118 -10.50 3.81 -6.30
CA ASN A 118 -9.77 3.90 -7.56
C ASN A 118 -8.66 2.85 -7.65
N ILE A 119 -7.92 2.64 -6.55
CA ILE A 119 -6.85 1.62 -6.51
C ILE A 119 -7.43 0.20 -6.58
N LEU A 120 -8.58 -0.05 -5.95
CA LEU A 120 -9.25 -1.36 -6.01
C LEU A 120 -9.67 -1.76 -7.44
N HIS A 121 -9.83 -0.82 -8.37
CA HIS A 121 -10.11 -1.14 -9.78
C HIS A 121 -9.02 -1.97 -10.45
N ALA A 122 -7.78 -1.97 -9.93
CA ALA A 122 -6.72 -2.86 -10.40
C ALA A 122 -6.91 -4.32 -9.94
N LEU A 123 -7.71 -4.56 -8.90
CA LEU A 123 -7.79 -5.86 -8.25
C LEU A 123 -8.77 -6.77 -8.99
N ARG A 124 -8.37 -8.02 -9.24
CA ARG A 124 -9.28 -9.05 -9.73
C ARG A 124 -10.29 -9.42 -8.64
N PRO A 125 -11.51 -9.85 -9.01
CA PRO A 125 -12.45 -10.41 -8.03
C PRO A 125 -11.78 -11.51 -7.18
N GLU A 126 -12.12 -11.54 -5.89
CA GLU A 126 -11.53 -12.44 -4.89
C GLU A 126 -10.04 -12.18 -4.61
N GLY A 127 -9.52 -11.03 -5.02
CA GLY A 127 -8.15 -10.61 -4.74
C GLY A 127 -7.95 -10.11 -3.30
N HIS A 128 -6.70 -9.82 -2.96
CA HIS A 128 -6.32 -9.41 -1.61
C HIS A 128 -5.63 -8.05 -1.59
N VAL A 129 -5.82 -7.31 -0.50
CA VAL A 129 -5.10 -6.05 -0.24
C VAL A 129 -4.35 -6.16 1.07
N LEU A 130 -3.06 -5.84 1.07
CA LEU A 130 -2.30 -5.61 2.29
C LEU A 130 -2.16 -4.09 2.49
N LEU A 131 -2.80 -3.57 3.52
CA LEU A 131 -2.83 -2.15 3.84
C LEU A 131 -2.20 -1.89 5.20
N SER A 132 -1.39 -0.84 5.34
CA SER A 132 -1.01 -0.31 6.64
C SER A 132 -1.15 1.20 6.74
N LEU A 133 -1.70 1.66 7.88
CA LEU A 133 -1.91 3.06 8.21
C LEU A 133 -1.48 3.35 9.64
N LYS A 134 -1.15 4.60 9.94
CA LYS A 134 -0.77 5.02 11.29
C LYS A 134 -1.99 5.14 12.20
N GLN A 135 -1.89 4.52 13.38
CA GLN A 135 -2.92 4.60 14.41
C GLN A 135 -2.94 5.99 15.08
N GLY A 136 -4.13 6.51 15.32
CA GLY A 136 -4.36 7.76 16.05
C GLY A 136 -5.62 8.46 15.60
N THR A 137 -5.76 9.74 15.98
CA THR A 137 -6.89 10.60 15.60
C THR A 137 -6.40 11.89 14.95
N GLY A 138 -7.13 12.39 13.96
CA GLY A 138 -6.81 13.62 13.26
C GLY A 138 -5.52 13.54 12.44
N THR A 139 -4.64 14.52 12.60
CA THR A 139 -3.40 14.65 11.82
C THR A 139 -2.18 14.82 12.72
N LYS A 140 -1.02 14.36 12.23
CA LYS A 140 0.29 14.57 12.86
C LYS A 140 1.22 15.24 11.84
N THR A 141 1.73 16.41 12.16
CA THR A 141 2.79 17.04 11.35
C THR A 141 4.15 16.63 11.88
N ALA A 142 4.97 16.03 11.04
CA ALA A 142 6.33 15.68 11.37
C ALA A 142 7.26 16.92 11.33
N LYS A 143 8.47 16.81 11.92
CA LYS A 143 9.46 17.90 11.93
C LYS A 143 9.92 18.32 10.53
N ASP A 144 9.85 17.41 9.57
CA ASP A 144 10.18 17.61 8.16
C ASP A 144 9.01 18.18 7.32
N GLY A 145 7.91 18.56 7.98
CA GLY A 145 6.73 19.17 7.35
C GLY A 145 5.73 18.18 6.75
N ARG A 146 6.02 16.87 6.75
CA ARG A 146 5.03 15.89 6.29
C ARG A 146 3.81 15.86 7.20
N ILE A 147 2.63 15.79 6.61
CA ILE A 147 1.37 15.60 7.31
C ILE A 147 0.97 14.14 7.17
N PHE A 148 0.68 13.50 8.29
CA PHE A 148 0.16 12.13 8.37
C PHE A 148 -1.28 12.19 8.85
N TYR A 149 -2.17 11.53 8.14
CA TYR A 149 -3.56 11.33 8.54
C TYR A 149 -3.63 10.04 9.36
N LEU A 150 -4.10 10.16 10.61
CA LEU A 150 -4.11 9.07 11.57
C LEU A 150 -5.51 8.44 11.61
N TRP A 151 -5.57 7.14 11.86
CA TRP A 151 -6.80 6.35 11.76
C TRP A 151 -7.06 5.53 13.01
N GLN A 152 -8.32 5.32 13.33
CA GLN A 152 -8.76 4.30 14.27
C GLN A 152 -9.22 3.05 13.51
N ASP A 153 -9.14 1.89 14.15
CA ASP A 153 -9.56 0.62 13.54
C ASP A 153 -11.03 0.66 13.07
N ASP A 154 -11.92 1.22 13.91
CA ASP A 154 -13.35 1.29 13.60
C ASP A 154 -13.65 2.13 12.34
N ASP A 155 -12.94 3.25 12.15
CA ASP A 155 -13.10 4.10 10.97
C ASP A 155 -12.69 3.38 9.69
N LEU A 156 -11.56 2.66 9.74
CA LEU A 156 -11.07 1.89 8.60
C LEU A 156 -11.99 0.72 8.25
N ARG A 157 -12.52 0.00 9.26
CA ARG A 157 -13.47 -1.10 9.03
C ARG A 157 -14.75 -0.62 8.35
N GLN A 158 -15.22 0.60 8.63
CA GLN A 158 -16.35 1.19 7.92
C GLN A 158 -16.04 1.42 6.44
N ILE A 159 -14.84 1.94 6.11
CA ILE A 159 -14.38 2.10 4.73
C ILE A 159 -14.30 0.74 4.01
N PHE A 160 -13.70 -0.26 4.66
CA PHE A 160 -13.56 -1.60 4.08
C PHE A 160 -14.93 -2.23 3.78
N GLN A 161 -15.88 -2.12 4.72
CA GLN A 161 -17.23 -2.62 4.53
C GLN A 161 -17.95 -1.96 3.34
N GLN A 162 -17.82 -0.63 3.20
CA GLN A 162 -18.41 0.11 2.06
C GLN A 162 -17.84 -0.35 0.71
N LYS A 163 -16.60 -0.84 0.69
CA LYS A 163 -15.92 -1.29 -0.53
C LYS A 163 -15.90 -2.82 -0.67
N HIS A 164 -16.74 -3.54 0.06
CA HIS A 164 -16.84 -5.01 0.03
C HIS A 164 -15.49 -5.71 0.30
N CYS A 165 -14.68 -5.11 1.18
CA CYS A 165 -13.44 -5.68 1.66
C CYS A 165 -13.65 -6.29 3.05
N TYR A 166 -13.29 -7.57 3.21
CA TYR A 166 -13.41 -8.31 4.46
C TYR A 166 -12.03 -8.48 5.09
N VAL A 167 -11.92 -8.19 6.39
CA VAL A 167 -10.65 -8.34 7.10
C VAL A 167 -10.33 -9.82 7.28
N ALA A 168 -9.31 -10.32 6.59
CA ALA A 168 -8.80 -11.69 6.68
C ALA A 168 -7.68 -11.83 7.72
N ASP A 169 -6.96 -10.72 8.01
CA ASP A 169 -5.92 -10.66 9.04
C ASP A 169 -5.80 -9.22 9.55
N PHE A 170 -5.44 -9.06 10.83
CA PHE A 170 -5.26 -7.78 11.47
C PHE A 170 -4.08 -7.80 12.44
N SER A 171 -3.25 -6.79 12.39
CA SER A 171 -2.12 -6.62 13.30
C SER A 171 -1.94 -5.19 13.76
N VAL A 172 -1.38 -5.03 14.94
CA VAL A 172 -0.94 -3.73 15.47
C VAL A 172 0.55 -3.84 15.73
N GLN A 173 1.34 -2.95 15.14
CA GLN A 173 2.80 -3.04 15.22
C GLN A 173 3.42 -1.67 15.54
N ILE A 174 4.45 -1.68 16.39
CA ILE A 174 5.29 -0.50 16.61
C ILE A 174 6.24 -0.37 15.41
N SER A 175 6.42 0.85 14.93
CA SER A 175 7.30 1.13 13.80
C SER A 175 8.76 0.74 14.11
N ALA A 176 9.37 0.02 13.18
CA ALA A 176 10.81 -0.30 13.26
C ALA A 176 11.72 0.94 13.08
N VAL A 177 11.18 2.03 12.50
CA VAL A 177 11.95 3.26 12.22
C VAL A 177 11.70 4.33 13.28
N ARG A 178 10.47 4.41 13.84
CA ARG A 178 10.06 5.43 14.82
C ARG A 178 9.20 4.79 15.89
N ALA A 179 9.77 4.55 17.07
CA ALA A 179 9.11 3.84 18.15
C ALA A 179 7.80 4.49 18.67
N GLU A 180 7.62 5.79 18.40
CA GLU A 180 6.39 6.52 18.73
C GLU A 180 5.23 6.31 17.75
N ASP A 181 5.48 5.70 16.60
CA ASP A 181 4.46 5.43 15.60
C ASP A 181 3.95 3.99 15.74
N VAL A 182 2.63 3.85 15.85
CA VAL A 182 1.93 2.57 15.84
C VAL A 182 1.23 2.40 14.51
N TRP A 183 1.33 1.21 13.94
CA TRP A 183 0.74 0.87 12.66
C TRP A 183 -0.39 -0.14 12.82
N LEU A 184 -1.51 0.16 12.17
CA LEU A 184 -2.59 -0.79 11.92
C LEU A 184 -2.31 -1.48 10.60
N GLY A 185 -2.20 -2.80 10.60
CA GLY A 185 -1.96 -3.61 9.41
C GLY A 185 -3.14 -4.54 9.13
N TYR A 186 -3.58 -4.60 7.88
CA TYR A 186 -4.72 -5.41 7.45
C TYR A 186 -4.37 -6.23 6.23
N VAL A 187 -4.73 -7.50 6.22
CA VAL A 187 -4.96 -8.24 4.99
C VAL A 187 -6.45 -8.27 4.73
N LEU A 188 -6.86 -7.70 3.61
CA LEU A 188 -8.25 -7.65 3.19
C LEU A 188 -8.47 -8.65 2.05
N HIS A 189 -9.63 -9.29 2.04
CA HIS A 189 -10.16 -10.05 0.92
C HIS A 189 -11.26 -9.22 0.25
N TRP A 190 -11.12 -8.92 -1.02
CA TRP A 190 -12.08 -8.14 -1.79
C TRP A 190 -13.01 -9.06 -2.56
N SER A 191 -14.30 -9.01 -2.25
CA SER A 191 -15.34 -9.74 -2.97
C SER A 191 -16.39 -8.72 -3.39
N PRO A 192 -16.32 -8.21 -4.65
CA PRO A 192 -17.31 -7.26 -5.14
C PRO A 192 -18.70 -7.91 -5.10
N ALA A 193 -19.71 -7.13 -4.72
CA ALA A 193 -21.09 -7.63 -4.67
C ALA A 193 -21.43 -8.25 -6.03
N ASP A 194 -21.93 -9.48 -5.99
CA ASP A 194 -22.32 -10.23 -7.17
C ASP A 194 -23.45 -9.47 -7.88
N LEU A 195 -23.15 -8.87 -9.03
CA LEU A 195 -24.13 -8.18 -9.87
C LEU A 195 -25.21 -9.14 -10.41
N SER A 196 -25.04 -10.45 -10.20
CA SER A 196 -26.00 -11.49 -10.65
C SER A 196 -27.30 -11.51 -9.84
N THR A 197 -27.39 -10.80 -8.69
CA THR A 197 -28.61 -10.73 -7.86
C THR A 197 -29.49 -9.51 -8.15
N LEU A 198 -29.14 -8.69 -9.15
CA LEU A 198 -29.92 -7.51 -9.55
C LEU A 198 -30.76 -7.71 -10.84
N PHE A 199 -30.88 -8.94 -11.33
CA PHE A 199 -31.74 -9.29 -12.47
C PHE A 199 -32.72 -10.40 -12.17
#